data_a5ff95f7fa9c3e238ac9a96f39a55838
#
_entry.id   a5ff95f7fa9c3e238ac9a96f39a55838
#
_cell.length_a   1.000
_cell.length_b   1.000
_cell.length_c   1.000
_cell.angle_alpha   90.00
_cell.angle_beta   90.00
_cell.angle_gamma   90.00
#
_symmetry.space_group_name_H-M   'P 1'
#
loop_
_entity.id
_entity.type
_entity.pdbx_description
1 polymer ?
#
loop_
_entity_poly.entity_id
_entity_poly.type
_entity_poly.pdbx_seq_one_letter_code
_entity_poly.pdbx_strand_id
1 'polypeptide(L)'
;MAVIKTEHLSHVYSEGTPFVKMAIQDVNLSIEEGEMVGVIGHTGSGKSTLIQHLNGLLKPTSGKIYIDGQDMWEDKTKLRDIRFKVGLVFQYPEYQLFEETVYKDISFGPRNMGLSEEEIDRRVREAAAFVSITEDLLQKSPFE
;
A
#
# COMPACT_ATOMS: atom_id res chain seq x y z
N MET A 1 -0.86 1.65 -20.44
CA MET A 1 -0.69 0.29 -19.85
C MET A 1 -1.08 0.38 -18.39
N ALA A 2 -1.93 -0.54 -17.92
CA ALA A 2 -2.41 -0.50 -16.54
C ALA A 2 -1.28 -0.72 -15.54
N VAL A 3 -1.15 0.18 -14.58
CA VAL A 3 -0.19 0.05 -13.46
C VAL A 3 -0.73 -0.88 -12.37
N ILE A 4 -2.06 -0.92 -12.21
CA ILE A 4 -2.77 -1.87 -11.34
C ILE A 4 -3.90 -2.51 -12.13
N LYS A 5 -3.99 -3.84 -12.08
CA LYS A 5 -5.09 -4.59 -12.69
C LYS A 5 -5.52 -5.73 -11.79
N THR A 6 -6.83 -5.95 -11.68
CA THR A 6 -7.39 -7.13 -11.01
C THR A 6 -8.24 -7.93 -11.99
N GLU A 7 -8.20 -9.24 -11.89
CA GLU A 7 -9.00 -10.16 -12.67
C GLU A 7 -9.72 -11.14 -11.75
N HIS A 8 -11.04 -11.10 -11.75
CA HIS A 8 -11.93 -11.97 -10.96
C HIS A 8 -11.54 -12.02 -9.47
N LEU A 9 -11.09 -10.87 -8.94
CA LEU A 9 -10.60 -10.79 -7.56
C LEU A 9 -11.74 -11.00 -6.57
N SER A 10 -11.60 -12.02 -5.72
CA SER A 10 -12.55 -12.33 -4.66
C SER A 10 -11.82 -12.63 -3.35
N HIS A 11 -12.42 -12.24 -2.24
CA HIS A 11 -11.90 -12.53 -0.91
C HIS A 11 -13.00 -12.85 0.08
N VAL A 12 -12.82 -13.96 0.79
CA VAL A 12 -13.70 -14.47 1.82
C VAL A 12 -12.95 -14.53 3.13
N TYR A 13 -13.47 -13.86 4.16
CA TYR A 13 -12.95 -14.00 5.53
C TYR A 13 -13.51 -15.24 6.19
N SER A 14 -12.68 -15.88 7.04
CA SER A 14 -13.08 -17.04 7.85
C SER A 14 -13.67 -18.19 7.04
N GLU A 15 -13.09 -18.46 5.87
CA GLU A 15 -13.49 -19.58 5.01
C GLU A 15 -13.46 -20.90 5.79
N GLY A 16 -14.50 -21.71 5.60
CA GLY A 16 -14.64 -22.99 6.28
C GLY A 16 -15.12 -22.92 7.73
N THR A 17 -15.52 -21.74 8.21
CA THR A 17 -16.08 -21.54 9.55
C THR A 17 -17.55 -21.06 9.49
N PRO A 18 -18.32 -21.17 10.61
CA PRO A 18 -19.66 -20.60 10.67
C PRO A 18 -19.72 -19.06 10.50
N PHE A 19 -18.56 -18.38 10.59
CA PHE A 19 -18.43 -16.92 10.49
C PHE A 19 -17.94 -16.46 9.12
N VAL A 20 -18.10 -17.30 8.10
CA VAL A 20 -17.71 -16.98 6.73
C VAL A 20 -18.38 -15.68 6.24
N LYS A 21 -17.58 -14.77 5.69
CA LYS A 21 -18.05 -13.50 5.14
C LYS A 21 -17.36 -13.19 3.82
N MET A 22 -18.14 -13.10 2.75
CA MET A 22 -17.69 -12.56 1.47
C MET A 22 -17.42 -11.06 1.62
N ALA A 23 -16.19 -10.63 1.40
CA ALA A 23 -15.79 -9.23 1.52
C ALA A 23 -15.80 -8.50 0.17
N ILE A 24 -15.23 -9.13 -0.86
CA ILE A 24 -15.24 -8.68 -2.25
C ILE A 24 -15.47 -9.87 -3.17
N GLN A 25 -16.14 -9.63 -4.29
CA GLN A 25 -16.51 -10.69 -5.24
C GLN A 25 -16.33 -10.22 -6.67
N ASP A 26 -15.60 -11.00 -7.46
CA ASP A 26 -15.42 -10.83 -8.91
C ASP A 26 -15.05 -9.39 -9.32
N VAL A 27 -14.09 -8.79 -8.62
CA VAL A 27 -13.65 -7.42 -8.89
C VAL A 27 -12.68 -7.41 -10.07
N ASN A 28 -13.09 -6.73 -11.14
CA ASN A 28 -12.29 -6.51 -12.34
C ASN A 28 -12.02 -5.01 -12.45
N LEU A 29 -10.78 -4.60 -12.24
CA LEU A 29 -10.34 -3.22 -12.17
C LEU A 29 -9.09 -3.03 -13.04
N SER A 30 -8.99 -1.89 -13.69
CA SER A 30 -7.79 -1.46 -14.41
C SER A 30 -7.55 0.01 -14.11
N ILE A 31 -6.36 0.33 -13.62
CA ILE A 31 -5.93 1.70 -13.33
C ILE A 31 -4.69 2.00 -14.16
N GLU A 32 -4.78 3.04 -14.98
CA GLU A 32 -3.68 3.49 -15.83
C GLU A 32 -2.74 4.45 -15.09
N GLU A 33 -1.54 4.62 -15.62
CA GLU A 33 -0.58 5.59 -15.08
C GLU A 33 -1.16 7.02 -15.11
N GLY A 34 -0.96 7.75 -14.00
CA GLY A 34 -1.48 9.11 -13.83
C GLY A 34 -2.97 9.22 -13.54
N GLU A 35 -3.69 8.10 -13.47
CA GLU A 35 -5.12 8.09 -13.18
C GLU A 35 -5.39 8.25 -11.68
N MET A 36 -6.41 9.04 -11.34
CA MET A 36 -6.96 9.16 -10.00
C MET A 36 -8.32 8.47 -9.94
N VAL A 37 -8.42 7.44 -9.10
CA VAL A 37 -9.63 6.62 -8.95
C VAL A 37 -10.26 6.83 -7.59
N GLY A 38 -11.56 7.20 -7.57
CA GLY A 38 -12.35 7.29 -6.34
C GLY A 38 -13.07 5.97 -6.05
N VAL A 39 -12.92 5.45 -4.82
CA VAL A 39 -13.65 4.26 -4.35
C VAL A 39 -14.73 4.70 -3.36
N ILE A 40 -15.99 4.52 -3.74
CA ILE A 40 -17.15 4.93 -2.93
C ILE A 40 -18.01 3.73 -2.55
N GLY A 41 -18.63 3.80 -1.40
CA GLY A 41 -19.53 2.76 -0.88
C GLY A 41 -19.78 2.93 0.61
N HIS A 42 -20.83 2.30 1.12
CA HIS A 42 -21.15 2.32 2.55
C HIS A 42 -20.10 1.55 3.39
N THR A 43 -20.12 1.77 4.71
CA THR A 43 -19.26 1.00 5.64
C THR A 43 -19.53 -0.50 5.49
N GLY A 44 -18.46 -1.29 5.41
CA GLY A 44 -18.55 -2.74 5.24
C GLY A 44 -18.79 -3.21 3.81
N SER A 45 -18.72 -2.33 2.80
CA SER A 45 -18.87 -2.69 1.38
C SER A 45 -17.61 -3.32 0.75
N GLY A 46 -16.51 -3.44 1.51
CA GLY A 46 -15.28 -4.07 1.02
C GLY A 46 -14.19 -3.12 0.52
N LYS A 47 -14.36 -1.79 0.64
CA LYS A 47 -13.36 -0.80 0.18
C LYS A 47 -11.97 -1.03 0.77
N SER A 48 -11.88 -1.11 2.10
CA SER A 48 -10.58 -1.33 2.78
C SER A 48 -9.99 -2.69 2.44
N THR A 49 -10.82 -3.71 2.29
CA THR A 49 -10.38 -5.04 1.85
C THR A 49 -9.78 -4.98 0.45
N LEU A 50 -10.43 -4.31 -0.49
CA LEU A 50 -9.90 -4.13 -1.84
C LEU A 50 -8.54 -3.43 -1.82
N ILE A 51 -8.44 -2.28 -1.13
CA ILE A 51 -7.20 -1.50 -1.04
C ILE A 51 -6.05 -2.32 -0.46
N GLN A 52 -6.30 -3.12 0.59
CA GLN A 52 -5.28 -3.98 1.21
C GLN A 52 -4.84 -5.14 0.29
N HIS A 53 -5.65 -5.55 -0.66
CA HIS A 53 -5.23 -6.48 -1.70
C HIS A 53 -4.27 -5.83 -2.70
N LEU A 54 -4.50 -4.56 -3.07
CA LEU A 54 -3.71 -3.88 -4.09
C LEU A 54 -2.24 -3.65 -3.67
N ASN A 55 -1.94 -3.61 -2.37
CA ASN A 55 -0.55 -3.54 -1.89
C ASN A 55 -0.01 -4.88 -1.35
N GLY A 56 -0.77 -5.97 -1.48
CA GLY A 56 -0.35 -7.30 -1.06
C GLY A 56 -0.38 -7.57 0.45
N LEU A 57 -1.08 -6.76 1.25
CA LEU A 57 -1.33 -7.07 2.67
C LEU A 57 -2.27 -8.25 2.83
N LEU A 58 -3.25 -8.38 1.95
CA LEU A 58 -4.16 -9.51 1.91
C LEU A 58 -3.89 -10.34 0.65
N LYS A 59 -3.92 -11.65 0.83
CA LYS A 59 -3.90 -12.60 -0.28
C LYS A 59 -5.34 -12.88 -0.72
N PRO A 60 -5.66 -12.84 -2.03
CA PRO A 60 -7.00 -13.16 -2.50
C PRO A 60 -7.34 -14.63 -2.25
N THR A 61 -8.63 -14.92 -2.05
CA THR A 61 -9.16 -16.29 -2.05
C THR A 61 -9.16 -16.84 -3.47
N SER A 62 -9.50 -15.99 -4.45
CA SER A 62 -9.43 -16.31 -5.88
C SER A 62 -9.20 -15.06 -6.71
N GLY A 63 -8.84 -15.26 -7.99
CA GLY A 63 -8.52 -14.18 -8.90
C GLY A 63 -7.05 -13.76 -8.83
N LYS A 64 -6.70 -12.73 -9.59
CA LYS A 64 -5.34 -12.26 -9.76
C LYS A 64 -5.22 -10.76 -9.60
N ILE A 65 -4.04 -10.32 -9.17
CA ILE A 65 -3.67 -8.91 -9.04
C ILE A 65 -2.34 -8.71 -9.78
N TYR A 66 -2.33 -7.78 -10.71
CA TYR A 66 -1.14 -7.41 -11.47
C TYR A 66 -0.70 -6.00 -11.10
N ILE A 67 0.57 -5.85 -10.83
CA ILE A 67 1.25 -4.55 -10.65
C ILE A 67 2.30 -4.43 -11.74
N ASP A 68 2.21 -3.39 -12.57
CA ASP A 68 3.04 -3.20 -13.77
C ASP A 68 3.09 -4.46 -14.65
N GLY A 69 1.95 -5.13 -14.82
CA GLY A 69 1.83 -6.35 -15.62
C GLY A 69 2.36 -7.63 -14.97
N GLN A 70 2.89 -7.56 -13.74
CA GLN A 70 3.40 -8.71 -13.02
C GLN A 70 2.37 -9.24 -12.02
N ASP A 71 2.03 -10.54 -12.09
CA ASP A 71 1.14 -11.19 -11.12
C ASP A 71 1.78 -11.16 -9.73
N MET A 72 1.11 -10.51 -8.79
CA MET A 72 1.62 -10.27 -7.44
C MET A 72 1.89 -11.55 -6.66
N TRP A 73 1.12 -12.61 -6.89
CA TRP A 73 1.14 -13.84 -6.10
C TRP A 73 1.70 -15.05 -6.83
N GLU A 74 2.13 -14.90 -8.08
CA GLU A 74 2.74 -15.98 -8.86
C GLU A 74 4.06 -16.44 -8.24
N ASP A 75 4.90 -15.47 -7.84
CA ASP A 75 6.20 -15.73 -7.23
C ASP A 75 6.34 -14.97 -5.90
N LYS A 76 6.24 -15.72 -4.81
CA LYS A 76 6.34 -15.14 -3.45
C LYS A 76 7.69 -14.47 -3.17
N THR A 77 8.75 -14.84 -3.86
CA THR A 77 10.07 -14.21 -3.68
C THR A 77 10.10 -12.77 -4.16
N LYS A 78 9.24 -12.43 -5.13
CA LYS A 78 9.11 -11.09 -5.71
C LYS A 78 8.06 -10.22 -5.01
N LEU A 79 7.26 -10.79 -4.12
CA LEU A 79 6.18 -10.08 -3.45
C LEU A 79 6.66 -8.83 -2.68
N ARG A 80 7.85 -8.91 -2.08
CA ARG A 80 8.46 -7.77 -1.37
C ARG A 80 8.72 -6.60 -2.31
N ASP A 81 9.29 -6.85 -3.48
CA ASP A 81 9.61 -5.82 -4.47
C ASP A 81 8.34 -5.21 -5.07
N ILE A 82 7.31 -6.02 -5.27
CA ILE A 82 5.99 -5.57 -5.72
C ILE A 82 5.35 -4.66 -4.67
N ARG A 83 5.43 -5.01 -3.38
CA ARG A 83 4.91 -4.18 -2.28
C ARG A 83 5.56 -2.81 -2.19
N PHE A 84 6.84 -2.69 -2.55
CA PHE A 84 7.51 -1.39 -2.60
C PHE A 84 7.02 -0.46 -3.72
N LYS A 85 6.29 -0.99 -4.70
CA LYS A 85 5.70 -0.19 -5.78
C LYS A 85 4.36 0.45 -5.39
N VAL A 86 3.67 -0.08 -4.37
CA VAL A 86 2.33 0.38 -3.98
C VAL A 86 2.36 0.86 -2.54
N GLY A 87 2.40 2.17 -2.35
CA GLY A 87 2.25 2.79 -1.03
C GLY A 87 0.80 2.71 -0.54
N LEU A 88 0.61 2.44 0.74
CA LEU A 88 -0.69 2.42 1.40
C LEU A 88 -0.72 3.39 2.58
N VAL A 89 -1.71 4.28 2.58
CA VAL A 89 -2.04 5.14 3.73
C VAL A 89 -3.30 4.59 4.39
N PHE A 90 -3.21 4.27 5.67
CA PHE A 90 -4.35 3.75 6.44
C PHE A 90 -5.28 4.87 6.92
N GLN A 91 -6.48 4.51 7.37
CA GLN A 91 -7.49 5.46 7.83
C GLN A 91 -7.03 6.34 8.99
N TYR A 92 -6.19 5.81 9.89
CA TYR A 92 -5.60 6.53 11.02
C TYR A 92 -4.08 6.42 10.92
N PRO A 93 -3.44 7.19 10.01
CA PRO A 93 -2.01 7.05 9.72
C PRO A 93 -1.12 7.41 10.92
N GLU A 94 -1.60 8.24 11.84
CA GLU A 94 -0.91 8.61 13.07
C GLU A 94 -0.55 7.42 13.96
N TYR A 95 -1.30 6.33 13.92
CA TYR A 95 -0.97 5.12 14.66
C TYR A 95 0.21 4.33 14.09
N GLN A 96 0.70 4.73 12.93
CA GLN A 96 1.88 4.13 12.32
C GLN A 96 3.18 4.86 12.64
N LEU A 97 3.10 6.04 13.25
CA LEU A 97 4.27 6.80 13.66
C LEU A 97 4.90 6.16 14.90
N PHE A 98 6.19 5.94 14.89
CA PHE A 98 6.89 5.28 16.00
C PHE A 98 8.33 5.77 16.21
N GLU A 99 8.89 6.53 15.28
CA GLU A 99 10.25 7.03 15.36
C GLU A 99 10.36 8.34 16.15
N GLU A 100 11.58 8.66 16.57
CA GLU A 100 11.86 9.85 17.37
C GLU A 100 11.74 11.15 16.58
N THR A 101 12.01 11.10 15.27
CA THR A 101 11.94 12.27 14.39
C THR A 101 11.18 11.95 13.11
N VAL A 102 10.59 12.98 12.50
CA VAL A 102 9.92 12.89 11.20
C VAL A 102 10.87 12.32 10.15
N TYR A 103 12.14 12.76 10.13
CA TYR A 103 13.15 12.22 9.23
C TYR A 103 13.32 10.70 9.37
N LYS A 104 13.45 10.20 10.59
CA LYS A 104 13.61 8.77 10.86
C LYS A 104 12.38 7.97 10.42
N ASP A 105 11.18 8.47 10.69
CA ASP A 105 9.93 7.82 10.27
C ASP A 105 9.82 7.71 8.76
N ILE A 106 10.06 8.80 8.02
CA ILE A 106 10.05 8.78 6.55
C ILE A 106 11.15 7.85 6.01
N SER A 107 12.32 7.81 6.65
CA SER A 107 13.44 6.97 6.21
C SER A 107 13.23 5.46 6.42
N PHE A 108 12.26 5.06 7.22
CA PHE A 108 11.98 3.65 7.53
C PHE A 108 11.73 2.80 6.28
N GLY A 109 10.90 3.28 5.34
CA GLY A 109 10.64 2.61 4.08
C GLY A 109 11.91 2.41 3.24
N PRO A 110 12.64 3.47 2.89
CA PRO A 110 13.91 3.39 2.16
C PRO A 110 14.97 2.52 2.84
N ARG A 111 15.08 2.52 4.16
CA ARG A 111 15.97 1.61 4.89
C ARG A 111 15.59 0.16 4.70
N ASN A 112 14.30 -0.15 4.76
CA ASN A 112 13.81 -1.51 4.51
C ASN A 112 14.04 -1.98 3.07
N MET A 113 14.18 -1.06 2.13
CA MET A 113 14.61 -1.37 0.76
C MET A 113 16.09 -1.72 0.65
N GLY A 114 16.88 -1.46 1.69
CA GLY A 114 18.33 -1.70 1.69
C GLY A 114 19.11 -0.67 0.88
N LEU A 115 18.59 0.56 0.75
CA LEU A 115 19.23 1.63 0.01
C LEU A 115 20.41 2.22 0.78
N SER A 116 21.33 2.89 0.06
CA SER A 116 22.44 3.63 0.66
C SER A 116 21.94 4.83 1.46
N GLU A 117 22.71 5.29 2.45
CA GLU A 117 22.37 6.47 3.27
C GLU A 117 22.17 7.71 2.39
N GLU A 118 22.96 7.90 1.34
CA GLU A 118 22.81 9.00 0.39
C GLU A 118 21.47 8.93 -0.35
N GLU A 119 21.10 7.76 -0.83
CA GLU A 119 19.83 7.55 -1.52
C GLU A 119 18.62 7.67 -0.57
N ILE A 120 18.77 7.22 0.67
CA ILE A 120 17.76 7.41 1.72
C ILE A 120 17.53 8.90 1.97
N ASP A 121 18.59 9.68 2.19
CA ASP A 121 18.48 11.12 2.42
C ASP A 121 17.82 11.85 1.25
N ARG A 122 18.20 11.52 0.03
CA ARG A 122 17.60 12.08 -1.18
C ARG A 122 16.09 11.81 -1.22
N ARG A 123 15.67 10.59 -1.01
CA ARG A 123 14.24 10.19 -1.03
C ARG A 123 13.44 10.81 0.09
N VAL A 124 14.00 10.89 1.30
CA VAL A 124 13.34 11.53 2.44
C VAL A 124 13.06 13.00 2.14
N ARG A 125 14.05 13.74 1.63
CA ARG A 125 13.91 15.17 1.31
C ARG A 125 12.95 15.40 0.14
N GLU A 126 12.99 14.55 -0.87
CA GLU A 126 12.10 14.62 -2.02
C GLU A 126 10.63 14.36 -1.60
N ALA A 127 10.38 13.33 -0.79
CA ALA A 127 9.06 13.04 -0.26
C ALA A 127 8.54 14.14 0.68
N ALA A 128 9.40 14.67 1.55
CA ALA A 128 9.08 15.77 2.45
C ALA A 128 8.69 17.04 1.65
N ALA A 129 9.48 17.38 0.64
CA ALA A 129 9.20 18.53 -0.23
C ALA A 129 7.86 18.38 -0.97
N PHE A 130 7.55 17.18 -1.44
CA PHE A 130 6.30 16.88 -2.15
C PHE A 130 5.06 17.18 -1.30
N VAL A 131 5.13 16.98 0.02
CA VAL A 131 4.03 17.27 0.97
C VAL A 131 4.28 18.53 1.80
N SER A 132 5.22 19.39 1.39
CA SER A 132 5.53 20.67 2.05
C SER A 132 6.04 20.55 3.50
N ILE A 133 6.68 19.44 3.86
CA ILE A 133 7.40 19.32 5.14
C ILE A 133 8.74 20.02 4.97
N THR A 134 8.97 21.04 5.83
CA THR A 134 10.18 21.85 5.80
C THR A 134 11.34 21.19 6.57
N GLU A 135 12.58 21.65 6.32
CA GLU A 135 13.78 21.05 6.92
C GLU A 135 13.77 21.10 8.46
N ASP A 136 13.23 22.15 9.05
CA ASP A 136 13.08 22.29 10.50
C ASP A 136 12.09 21.27 11.10
N LEU A 137 11.05 20.88 10.33
CA LEU A 137 10.09 19.86 10.75
C LEU A 137 10.67 18.45 10.70
N LEU A 138 11.60 18.19 9.79
CA LEU A 138 12.22 16.87 9.68
C LEU A 138 12.95 16.42 10.95
N GLN A 139 13.46 17.39 11.75
CA GLN A 139 14.20 17.11 12.98
C GLN A 139 13.30 17.06 14.22
N LYS A 140 12.01 17.41 14.07
CA LYS A 140 11.06 17.37 15.17
C LYS A 140 10.48 15.98 15.40
N SER A 141 9.90 15.79 16.57
CA SER A 141 9.11 14.60 16.87
C SER A 141 7.85 14.58 16.00
N PRO A 142 7.48 13.42 15.42
CA PRO A 142 6.22 13.32 14.70
C PRO A 142 4.97 13.40 15.59
N PHE A 143 5.17 13.45 16.92
CA PHE A 143 4.09 13.53 17.92
C PHE A 143 3.88 14.95 18.47
N GLU A 144 4.64 15.95 18.04
CA GLU A 144 4.46 17.37 18.33
C GLU A 144 3.64 18.02 17.21
#